data_86a4ce235a4e8947c25b055af8939ea9
#
_entry.id   86a4ce235a4e8947c25b055af8939ea9
#
_cell.length_a   1.000
_cell.length_b   1.000
_cell.length_c   1.000
_cell.angle_alpha   90.00
_cell.angle_beta   90.00
_cell.angle_gamma   90.00
#
_symmetry.space_group_name_H-M   'P 1'
#
loop_
_entity.id
_entity.type
_entity.pdbx_description
1 polymer ?
#
loop_
_entity_poly.entity_id
_entity_poly.type
_entity_poly.pdbx_seq_one_letter_code
_entity_poly.pdbx_strand_id
1 'polypeptide(L)'
;MRTIGIIGSGTAGLQLAYALKDDFDVTVLHHEEPDEVRSGRVRSTQVHFQPTLARERRVQMPANSDAPQIRTIHFQLGGQKLFTGQLTGIATSTDQRIRFADAMEDLAKDGVRFRHGRIAAGDLDALAASFDLIIDAAGKSGPVASFPVDESLTPFRTPQRKCIVGYFSGIRPVEPEGISITVMPGTGEMFEIPAVTSNGRATILFIEAVPGGALDAFVGVKGPDAFAERMLGIVEGHLPEIAGRIDSAKFALIDDNAYLQTAVTPTVRRPYFMQNGTLILGCGDSVFLADPITGQGCNTASYAAEQLYETLLAHADADWDESIGSEYWNRTQPYIKAVTEWTNAMTQPLPGHIAELLMQAAADQNTADRIAHWFEDPTQAYRSFFEQHNSQPFPH
;
A
#
# COMPACT_ATOMS: atom_id res chain seq x y z
N MET A 1 -10.21 -13.25 -29.11
CA MET A 1 -9.85 -12.95 -27.71
C MET A 1 -9.95 -11.44 -27.55
N ARG A 2 -10.62 -10.93 -26.53
CA ARG A 2 -10.75 -9.49 -26.30
C ARG A 2 -9.43 -8.90 -25.87
N THR A 3 -9.20 -7.65 -26.26
CA THR A 3 -7.95 -6.91 -26.01
C THR A 3 -8.10 -5.98 -24.82
N ILE A 4 -7.15 -6.05 -23.86
CA ILE A 4 -7.14 -5.21 -22.67
C ILE A 4 -5.83 -4.42 -22.60
N GLY A 5 -5.93 -3.09 -22.49
CA GLY A 5 -4.81 -2.21 -22.22
C GLY A 5 -4.73 -1.87 -20.73
N ILE A 6 -3.65 -2.23 -20.05
CA ILE A 6 -3.41 -1.89 -18.63
C ILE A 6 -2.38 -0.78 -18.55
N ILE A 7 -2.77 0.40 -18.03
CA ILE A 7 -1.86 1.54 -17.85
C ILE A 7 -1.19 1.43 -16.47
N GLY A 8 0.11 1.16 -16.45
CA GLY A 8 0.92 1.06 -15.24
C GLY A 8 1.36 -0.36 -14.90
N SER A 9 2.63 -0.48 -14.49
CA SER A 9 3.31 -1.72 -14.10
C SER A 9 3.60 -1.76 -12.58
N GLY A 10 2.67 -1.25 -11.77
CA GLY A 10 2.70 -1.36 -10.31
C GLY A 10 1.91 -2.56 -9.79
N THR A 11 1.63 -2.59 -8.47
CA THR A 11 0.95 -3.69 -7.78
C THR A 11 -0.35 -4.12 -8.48
N ALA A 12 -1.27 -3.18 -8.74
CA ALA A 12 -2.55 -3.51 -9.37
C ALA A 12 -2.37 -3.96 -10.82
N GLY A 13 -1.57 -3.22 -11.61
CA GLY A 13 -1.41 -3.51 -13.04
C GLY A 13 -0.74 -4.86 -13.31
N LEU A 14 0.32 -5.19 -12.56
CA LEU A 14 1.01 -6.47 -12.71
C LEU A 14 0.15 -7.65 -12.24
N GLN A 15 -0.53 -7.51 -11.08
CA GLN A 15 -1.44 -8.57 -10.61
C GLN A 15 -2.59 -8.82 -11.61
N LEU A 16 -3.14 -7.75 -12.19
CA LEU A 16 -4.15 -7.89 -13.26
C LEU A 16 -3.59 -8.57 -14.51
N ALA A 17 -2.37 -8.23 -14.91
CA ALA A 17 -1.73 -8.87 -16.05
C ALA A 17 -1.56 -10.39 -15.83
N TYR A 18 -1.12 -10.82 -14.64
CA TYR A 18 -1.09 -12.24 -14.28
C TYR A 18 -2.48 -12.89 -14.27
N ALA A 19 -3.47 -12.21 -13.74
CA ALA A 19 -4.82 -12.75 -13.64
C ALA A 19 -5.51 -12.90 -14.99
N LEU A 20 -5.27 -11.96 -15.93
CA LEU A 20 -6.03 -11.84 -17.17
C LEU A 20 -5.35 -12.51 -18.37
N LYS A 21 -4.04 -12.82 -18.32
CA LYS A 21 -3.22 -13.24 -19.47
C LYS A 21 -3.69 -14.51 -20.17
N ASP A 22 -4.35 -15.41 -19.44
CA ASP A 22 -4.79 -16.70 -19.99
C ASP A 22 -6.18 -16.61 -20.64
N ASP A 23 -6.99 -15.60 -20.27
CA ASP A 23 -8.37 -15.41 -20.74
C ASP A 23 -8.49 -14.29 -21.78
N PHE A 24 -7.57 -13.31 -21.78
CA PHE A 24 -7.62 -12.09 -22.60
C PHE A 24 -6.28 -11.78 -23.26
N ASP A 25 -6.33 -10.95 -24.30
CA ASP A 25 -5.14 -10.43 -24.97
C ASP A 25 -4.65 -9.16 -24.25
N VAL A 26 -3.72 -9.31 -23.32
CA VAL A 26 -3.26 -8.26 -22.42
C VAL A 26 -2.04 -7.51 -22.96
N THR A 27 -2.10 -6.18 -22.90
CA THR A 27 -0.95 -5.30 -23.13
C THR A 27 -0.77 -4.37 -21.93
N VAL A 28 0.41 -4.43 -21.30
CA VAL A 28 0.79 -3.50 -20.22
C VAL A 28 1.49 -2.28 -20.83
N LEU A 29 0.95 -1.10 -20.56
CA LEU A 29 1.48 0.20 -20.96
C LEU A 29 2.31 0.78 -19.82
N HIS A 30 3.61 0.92 -20.01
CA HIS A 30 4.55 1.30 -18.95
C HIS A 30 5.55 2.36 -19.42
N HIS A 31 6.18 3.07 -18.49
CA HIS A 31 7.11 4.15 -18.81
C HIS A 31 8.54 3.93 -18.29
N GLU A 32 8.81 2.79 -17.68
CA GLU A 32 10.14 2.41 -17.20
C GLU A 32 10.37 0.93 -17.50
N GLU A 33 11.48 0.62 -18.15
CA GLU A 33 11.92 -0.74 -18.38
C GLU A 33 12.32 -1.44 -17.06
N PRO A 34 12.34 -2.78 -16.98
CA PRO A 34 12.68 -3.51 -15.76
C PRO A 34 13.98 -3.05 -15.10
N ASP A 35 15.03 -2.78 -15.86
CA ASP A 35 16.31 -2.30 -15.32
C ASP A 35 16.22 -0.86 -14.77
N GLU A 36 15.41 0.00 -15.38
CA GLU A 36 15.13 1.33 -14.87
C GLU A 36 14.33 1.27 -13.56
N VAL A 37 13.39 0.33 -13.45
CA VAL A 37 12.64 0.07 -12.21
C VAL A 37 13.58 -0.39 -11.10
N ARG A 38 14.50 -1.37 -11.39
CA ARG A 38 15.46 -1.89 -10.39
C ARG A 38 16.42 -0.83 -9.87
N SER A 39 16.92 0.03 -10.74
CA SER A 39 17.88 1.09 -10.40
C SER A 39 17.22 2.40 -9.98
N GLY A 40 15.91 2.49 -10.11
CA GLY A 40 15.14 3.69 -9.84
C GLY A 40 14.97 4.02 -8.36
N ARG A 41 14.24 5.08 -8.07
CA ARG A 41 13.91 5.48 -6.70
C ARG A 41 12.83 4.59 -6.08
N VAL A 42 12.96 4.35 -4.79
CA VAL A 42 11.86 3.83 -3.97
C VAL A 42 10.67 4.78 -4.06
N ARG A 43 9.48 4.25 -4.32
CA ARG A 43 8.24 5.02 -4.50
C ARG A 43 7.18 4.75 -3.44
N SER A 44 7.26 3.60 -2.78
CA SER A 44 6.43 3.21 -1.65
C SER A 44 7.11 2.10 -0.85
N THR A 45 6.59 1.83 0.34
CA THR A 45 6.86 0.61 1.08
C THR A 45 5.70 -0.36 0.85
N GLN A 46 5.96 -1.66 0.90
CA GLN A 46 4.91 -2.66 0.71
C GLN A 46 5.06 -3.77 1.74
N VAL A 47 4.02 -3.96 2.53
CA VAL A 47 3.83 -5.15 3.37
C VAL A 47 2.63 -5.90 2.83
N HIS A 48 2.87 -7.09 2.30
CA HIS A 48 1.83 -7.96 1.76
C HIS A 48 1.38 -8.90 2.87
N PHE A 49 0.18 -8.68 3.40
CA PHE A 49 -0.44 -9.55 4.40
C PHE A 49 -0.97 -10.83 3.79
N GLN A 50 -1.26 -11.83 4.62
CA GLN A 50 -1.68 -13.16 4.19
C GLN A 50 -2.80 -13.17 3.14
N PRO A 51 -3.87 -12.34 3.21
CA PRO A 51 -4.89 -12.31 2.16
C PRO A 51 -4.32 -11.89 0.78
N THR A 52 -3.42 -10.91 0.76
CA THR A 52 -2.74 -10.48 -0.47
C THR A 52 -1.84 -11.58 -1.03
N LEU A 53 -1.03 -12.21 -0.19
CA LEU A 53 -0.19 -13.34 -0.59
C LEU A 53 -1.02 -14.53 -1.13
N ALA A 54 -2.23 -14.73 -0.62
CA ALA A 54 -3.13 -15.77 -1.13
C ALA A 54 -3.64 -15.42 -2.54
N ARG A 55 -4.00 -14.15 -2.80
CA ARG A 55 -4.41 -13.66 -4.14
C ARG A 55 -3.28 -13.80 -5.15
N GLU A 56 -2.08 -13.39 -4.79
CA GLU A 56 -0.89 -13.49 -5.65
C GLU A 56 -0.58 -14.94 -6.02
N ARG A 57 -0.63 -15.86 -5.05
CA ARG A 57 -0.45 -17.31 -5.33
C ARG A 57 -1.52 -17.86 -6.26
N ARG A 58 -2.77 -17.40 -6.16
CA ARG A 58 -3.88 -17.85 -7.01
C ARG A 58 -3.62 -17.53 -8.48
N VAL A 59 -3.02 -16.40 -8.78
CA VAL A 59 -2.65 -15.99 -10.15
C VAL A 59 -1.20 -16.31 -10.49
N GLN A 60 -0.53 -17.14 -9.68
CA GLN A 60 0.83 -17.63 -9.90
C GLN A 60 1.90 -16.53 -9.98
N MET A 61 1.69 -15.40 -9.29
CA MET A 61 2.74 -14.37 -9.19
C MET A 61 3.95 -14.93 -8.43
N PRO A 62 5.19 -14.69 -8.92
CA PRO A 62 6.39 -15.11 -8.24
C PRO A 62 6.50 -14.55 -6.82
N ALA A 63 6.86 -15.40 -5.86
CA ALA A 63 7.16 -15.00 -4.49
C ALA A 63 8.67 -14.91 -4.29
N ASN A 64 9.12 -13.94 -3.51
CA ASN A 64 10.52 -13.88 -3.08
C ASN A 64 10.70 -14.77 -1.85
N SER A 65 11.46 -15.88 -1.99
CA SER A 65 11.72 -16.84 -0.92
C SER A 65 12.53 -16.27 0.25
N ASP A 66 13.32 -15.22 0.00
CA ASP A 66 14.20 -14.59 0.98
C ASP A 66 13.50 -13.49 1.77
N ALA A 67 12.24 -13.18 1.41
CA ALA A 67 11.46 -12.16 2.11
C ALA A 67 11.24 -12.54 3.59
N PRO A 68 11.33 -11.57 4.52
CA PRO A 68 11.07 -11.83 5.93
C PRO A 68 9.65 -12.35 6.14
N GLN A 69 9.52 -13.37 7.01
CA GLN A 69 8.23 -13.90 7.42
C GLN A 69 7.74 -13.14 8.66
N ILE A 70 7.04 -12.08 8.45
CA ILE A 70 6.52 -11.21 9.50
C ILE A 70 5.29 -11.89 10.13
N ARG A 71 5.32 -12.08 11.46
CA ARG A 71 4.23 -12.69 12.23
C ARG A 71 3.73 -11.84 13.37
N THR A 72 4.43 -10.75 13.69
CA THR A 72 4.15 -9.91 14.85
C THR A 72 4.09 -8.44 14.47
N ILE A 73 3.25 -7.71 15.22
CA ILE A 73 3.21 -6.25 15.20
C ILE A 73 3.46 -5.75 16.62
N HIS A 74 4.50 -4.94 16.79
CA HIS A 74 4.86 -4.32 18.05
C HIS A 74 4.29 -2.91 18.12
N PHE A 75 3.50 -2.63 19.12
CA PHE A 75 2.98 -1.30 19.36
C PHE A 75 3.75 -0.63 20.49
N GLN A 76 4.16 0.61 20.24
CA GLN A 76 4.84 1.47 21.20
C GLN A 76 4.13 2.82 21.29
N LEU A 77 4.12 3.41 22.46
CA LEU A 77 3.56 4.74 22.71
C LEU A 77 4.61 5.59 23.44
N GLY A 78 5.04 6.69 22.81
CA GLY A 78 6.02 7.60 23.39
C GLY A 78 7.36 6.91 23.77
N GLY A 79 7.80 5.92 22.98
CA GLY A 79 9.04 5.17 23.24
C GLY A 79 8.91 4.05 24.29
N GLN A 80 7.72 3.75 24.78
CA GLN A 80 7.45 2.62 25.67
C GLN A 80 6.68 1.54 24.92
N LYS A 81 7.13 0.28 25.05
CA LYS A 81 6.42 -0.86 24.50
C LYS A 81 5.05 -0.98 25.18
N LEU A 82 4.00 -0.99 24.37
CA LEU A 82 2.64 -1.16 24.85
C LEU A 82 2.24 -2.63 24.83
N PHE A 83 2.30 -3.26 23.64
CA PHE A 83 2.03 -4.70 23.47
C PHE A 83 2.69 -5.23 22.19
N THR A 84 2.64 -6.56 22.03
CA THR A 84 2.98 -7.25 20.78
C THR A 84 1.80 -8.14 20.42
N GLY A 85 1.18 -7.92 19.27
CA GLY A 85 0.12 -8.76 18.74
C GLY A 85 0.63 -9.71 17.68
N GLN A 86 0.01 -10.90 17.58
CA GLN A 86 0.30 -11.91 16.57
C GLN A 86 -0.63 -11.73 15.37
N LEU A 87 -0.09 -11.82 14.16
CA LEU A 87 -0.89 -11.99 12.95
C LEU A 87 -1.45 -13.40 12.88
N THR A 88 -2.59 -13.61 12.23
CA THR A 88 -3.14 -14.95 12.01
C THR A 88 -2.38 -15.72 10.94
N GLY A 89 -1.80 -15.00 9.97
CA GLY A 89 -0.96 -15.54 8.91
C GLY A 89 0.45 -14.98 8.94
N ILE A 90 1.09 -15.00 7.79
CA ILE A 90 2.37 -14.33 7.58
C ILE A 90 2.17 -13.08 6.72
N ALA A 91 2.98 -12.07 6.94
CA ALA A 91 3.18 -11.00 5.99
C ALA A 91 4.63 -11.03 5.46
N THR A 92 4.86 -10.41 4.32
CA THR A 92 6.20 -10.27 3.73
C THR A 92 6.42 -8.85 3.26
N SER A 93 7.70 -8.44 3.22
CA SER A 93 8.10 -7.16 2.67
C SER A 93 9.30 -7.35 1.75
N THR A 94 9.11 -6.97 0.49
CA THR A 94 10.15 -7.00 -0.55
C THR A 94 10.24 -5.62 -1.18
N ASP A 95 11.45 -5.17 -1.47
CA ASP A 95 11.65 -3.94 -2.22
C ASP A 95 10.86 -4.02 -3.54
N GLN A 96 9.94 -3.09 -3.74
CA GLN A 96 9.07 -3.06 -4.91
C GLN A 96 9.84 -2.99 -6.23
N ARG A 97 11.06 -2.41 -6.22
CA ARG A 97 11.91 -2.28 -7.40
C ARG A 97 12.29 -3.64 -7.97
N ILE A 98 12.64 -4.60 -7.09
CA ILE A 98 12.92 -5.98 -7.50
C ILE A 98 11.62 -6.65 -7.94
N ARG A 99 10.59 -6.57 -7.09
CA ARG A 99 9.34 -7.27 -7.30
C ARG A 99 8.67 -6.91 -8.63
N PHE A 100 8.63 -5.61 -8.97
CA PHE A 100 7.98 -5.17 -10.20
C PHE A 100 8.81 -5.51 -11.42
N ALA A 101 10.12 -5.32 -11.37
CA ALA A 101 10.99 -5.66 -12.47
C ALA A 101 10.96 -7.16 -12.78
N ASP A 102 11.06 -8.01 -11.76
CA ASP A 102 10.98 -9.47 -11.91
C ASP A 102 9.63 -9.92 -12.47
N ALA A 103 8.53 -9.31 -12.01
CA ALA A 103 7.18 -9.60 -12.52
C ALA A 103 6.99 -9.16 -13.98
N MET A 104 7.56 -8.02 -14.39
CA MET A 104 7.52 -7.56 -15.79
C MET A 104 8.27 -8.55 -16.69
N GLU A 105 9.47 -8.99 -16.29
CA GLU A 105 10.27 -9.94 -17.05
C GLU A 105 9.61 -11.32 -17.16
N ASP A 106 8.98 -11.77 -16.07
CA ASP A 106 8.28 -13.06 -16.02
C ASP A 106 7.05 -13.04 -16.94
N LEU A 107 6.20 -12.02 -16.84
CA LEU A 107 5.04 -11.82 -17.70
C LEU A 107 5.43 -11.71 -19.20
N ALA A 108 6.55 -11.03 -19.50
CA ALA A 108 7.05 -10.93 -20.87
C ALA A 108 7.48 -12.29 -21.43
N LYS A 109 8.10 -13.16 -20.61
CA LYS A 109 8.43 -14.55 -20.97
C LYS A 109 7.17 -15.39 -21.22
N ASP A 110 6.10 -15.12 -20.47
CA ASP A 110 4.79 -15.74 -20.63
C ASP A 110 3.99 -15.20 -21.83
N GLY A 111 4.55 -14.25 -22.60
CA GLY A 111 3.95 -13.72 -23.81
C GLY A 111 3.02 -12.51 -23.63
N VAL A 112 2.91 -11.96 -22.43
CA VAL A 112 2.22 -10.68 -22.21
C VAL A 112 2.98 -9.56 -22.94
N ARG A 113 2.24 -8.74 -23.67
CA ARG A 113 2.87 -7.60 -24.39
C ARG A 113 3.12 -6.44 -23.44
N PHE A 114 4.32 -5.87 -23.55
CA PHE A 114 4.70 -4.63 -22.89
C PHE A 114 4.92 -3.54 -23.95
N ARG A 115 4.27 -2.39 -23.78
CA ARG A 115 4.43 -1.21 -24.63
C ARG A 115 5.02 -0.07 -23.82
N HIS A 116 6.28 0.24 -24.10
CA HIS A 116 6.98 1.36 -23.48
C HIS A 116 6.46 2.72 -23.97
N GLY A 117 6.25 3.65 -23.06
CA GLY A 117 5.84 5.02 -23.32
C GLY A 117 5.00 5.60 -22.19
N ARG A 118 5.14 6.88 -21.95
CA ARG A 118 4.33 7.60 -20.98
C ARG A 118 2.94 7.84 -21.58
N ILE A 119 1.90 7.40 -20.90
CA ILE A 119 0.51 7.63 -21.28
C ILE A 119 0.01 8.88 -20.56
N ALA A 120 -0.61 9.78 -21.32
CA ALA A 120 -1.27 10.98 -20.81
C ALA A 120 -2.77 10.98 -21.13
N ALA A 121 -3.52 11.87 -20.51
CA ALA A 121 -4.98 11.95 -20.75
C ALA A 121 -5.36 12.15 -22.22
N GLY A 122 -4.52 12.84 -23.01
CA GLY A 122 -4.74 13.04 -24.45
C GLY A 122 -4.58 11.77 -25.30
N ASP A 123 -4.02 10.69 -24.75
CA ASP A 123 -3.81 9.43 -25.47
C ASP A 123 -5.02 8.48 -25.32
N LEU A 124 -5.95 8.79 -24.41
CA LEU A 124 -7.06 7.90 -24.07
C LEU A 124 -7.98 7.60 -25.26
N ASP A 125 -8.23 8.57 -26.15
CA ASP A 125 -9.06 8.34 -27.34
C ASP A 125 -8.42 7.35 -28.31
N ALA A 126 -7.10 7.45 -28.51
CA ALA A 126 -6.36 6.51 -29.36
C ALA A 126 -6.28 5.12 -28.73
N LEU A 127 -6.17 5.04 -27.40
CA LEU A 127 -6.20 3.77 -26.66
C LEU A 127 -7.59 3.14 -26.72
N ALA A 128 -8.67 3.93 -26.55
CA ALA A 128 -10.05 3.48 -26.67
C ALA A 128 -10.37 2.92 -28.05
N ALA A 129 -9.72 3.43 -29.09
CA ALA A 129 -9.84 2.88 -30.45
C ALA A 129 -9.02 1.60 -30.67
N SER A 130 -8.08 1.28 -29.76
CA SER A 130 -7.12 0.17 -29.94
C SER A 130 -7.40 -1.04 -29.04
N PHE A 131 -8.18 -0.85 -27.97
CA PHE A 131 -8.50 -1.88 -26.98
C PHE A 131 -10.00 -1.97 -26.74
N ASP A 132 -10.50 -3.16 -26.45
CA ASP A 132 -11.89 -3.38 -26.06
C ASP A 132 -12.15 -2.88 -24.62
N LEU A 133 -11.09 -2.81 -23.80
CA LEU A 133 -11.12 -2.31 -22.43
C LEU A 133 -9.79 -1.64 -22.09
N ILE A 134 -9.87 -0.54 -21.32
CA ILE A 134 -8.67 0.08 -20.71
C ILE A 134 -8.80 -0.02 -19.19
N ILE A 135 -7.71 -0.40 -18.52
CA ILE A 135 -7.60 -0.38 -17.07
C ILE A 135 -6.53 0.64 -16.67
N ASP A 136 -6.93 1.69 -15.97
CA ASP A 136 -6.02 2.69 -15.42
C ASP A 136 -5.53 2.22 -14.04
N ALA A 137 -4.31 1.71 -14.00
CA ALA A 137 -3.56 1.32 -12.81
C ALA A 137 -2.26 2.15 -12.67
N ALA A 138 -2.30 3.42 -13.10
CA ALA A 138 -1.14 4.33 -13.13
C ALA A 138 -0.63 4.74 -11.73
N GLY A 139 -1.32 4.34 -10.67
CA GLY A 139 -0.93 4.56 -9.27
C GLY A 139 -1.14 5.99 -8.80
N LYS A 140 -0.43 6.38 -7.73
CA LYS A 140 -0.61 7.69 -7.06
C LYS A 140 -0.31 8.92 -7.94
N SER A 141 0.40 8.73 -9.03
CA SER A 141 0.69 9.79 -10.00
C SER A 141 -0.43 9.99 -11.03
N GLY A 142 -1.39 9.07 -11.07
CA GLY A 142 -2.60 9.11 -11.86
C GLY A 142 -3.80 9.64 -11.07
N PRO A 143 -5.04 9.38 -11.54
CA PRO A 143 -5.34 8.62 -12.75
C PRO A 143 -4.97 9.36 -14.03
N VAL A 144 -4.72 8.64 -15.10
CA VAL A 144 -4.64 9.19 -16.47
C VAL A 144 -6.06 9.58 -16.94
N ALA A 145 -7.02 8.76 -16.58
CA ALA A 145 -8.44 8.96 -16.87
C ALA A 145 -9.14 9.81 -15.80
N SER A 146 -10.15 10.60 -16.19
CA SER A 146 -10.87 11.53 -15.30
C SER A 146 -12.00 10.83 -14.55
N PHE A 147 -11.67 9.96 -13.59
CA PHE A 147 -12.67 9.32 -12.74
C PHE A 147 -13.31 10.31 -11.75
N PRO A 148 -14.64 10.28 -11.60
CA PRO A 148 -15.35 11.14 -10.63
C PRO A 148 -14.92 10.85 -9.19
N VAL A 149 -14.65 11.90 -8.41
CA VAL A 149 -14.35 11.77 -6.98
C VAL A 149 -15.62 11.39 -6.21
N ASP A 150 -15.50 10.43 -5.31
CA ASP A 150 -16.50 10.14 -4.30
C ASP A 150 -16.25 11.06 -3.09
N GLU A 151 -17.01 12.14 -3.02
CA GLU A 151 -16.87 13.15 -1.98
C GLU A 151 -17.20 12.62 -0.58
N SER A 152 -18.04 11.58 -0.48
CA SER A 152 -18.41 10.95 0.79
C SER A 152 -17.25 10.19 1.43
N LEU A 153 -16.33 9.67 0.59
CA LEU A 153 -15.13 8.94 1.00
C LEU A 153 -13.83 9.78 0.89
N THR A 154 -13.95 11.07 0.54
CA THR A 154 -12.80 11.98 0.34
C THR A 154 -12.93 13.24 1.21
N PRO A 155 -12.90 13.12 2.56
CA PRO A 155 -13.14 14.25 3.45
C PRO A 155 -11.98 15.26 3.50
N PHE A 156 -10.75 14.85 3.19
CA PHE A 156 -9.57 15.69 3.28
C PHE A 156 -9.23 16.36 1.94
N ARG A 157 -8.79 17.62 2.01
CA ARG A 157 -8.33 18.41 0.84
C ARG A 157 -6.81 18.61 0.84
N THR A 158 -6.14 18.19 1.90
CA THR A 158 -4.69 18.29 2.07
C THR A 158 -4.17 17.03 2.75
N PRO A 159 -2.89 16.69 2.57
CA PRO A 159 -2.26 15.58 3.27
C PRO A 159 -2.36 15.76 4.80
N GLN A 160 -2.69 14.69 5.49
CA GLN A 160 -2.73 14.65 6.96
C GLN A 160 -1.37 14.27 7.56
N ARG A 161 -0.51 13.65 6.76
CA ARG A 161 0.84 13.25 7.11
C ARG A 161 1.83 13.60 6.01
N LYS A 162 3.10 13.75 6.39
CA LYS A 162 4.24 13.73 5.47
C LYS A 162 4.96 12.41 5.63
N CYS A 163 5.12 11.71 4.53
CA CYS A 163 5.70 10.38 4.46
C CYS A 163 7.19 10.47 4.16
N ILE A 164 8.03 10.02 5.06
CA ILE A 164 9.49 10.00 4.95
C ILE A 164 9.95 8.55 5.11
N VAL A 165 10.54 7.98 4.08
CA VAL A 165 10.91 6.56 4.01
C VAL A 165 12.38 6.43 3.68
N GLY A 166 13.09 5.54 4.37
CA GLY A 166 14.44 5.10 4.00
C GLY A 166 14.63 3.62 4.26
N TYR A 167 15.37 2.95 3.38
CA TYR A 167 15.77 1.55 3.53
C TYR A 167 17.22 1.53 4.03
N PHE A 168 17.42 0.99 5.23
CA PHE A 168 18.71 1.08 5.93
C PHE A 168 19.31 -0.30 6.20
N SER A 169 20.64 -0.37 6.10
CA SER A 169 21.49 -1.39 6.72
C SER A 169 21.87 -0.98 8.14
N GLY A 170 22.46 -1.89 8.91
CA GLY A 170 23.02 -1.57 10.22
C GLY A 170 22.02 -1.43 11.37
N ILE A 171 20.79 -1.91 11.22
CA ILE A 171 19.79 -1.94 12.29
C ILE A 171 19.53 -3.41 12.66
N ARG A 172 19.71 -3.77 13.94
CA ARG A 172 19.34 -5.10 14.43
C ARG A 172 17.81 -5.20 14.49
N PRO A 173 17.19 -6.29 13.99
CA PRO A 173 15.74 -6.47 14.06
C PRO A 173 15.20 -6.38 15.48
N VAL A 174 13.94 -6.00 15.62
CA VAL A 174 13.19 -6.18 16.87
C VAL A 174 12.96 -7.67 17.13
N GLU A 175 12.87 -8.07 18.38
CA GLU A 175 12.63 -9.47 18.77
C GLU A 175 11.28 -9.64 19.47
N PRO A 176 10.44 -10.63 19.03
CA PRO A 176 10.56 -11.41 17.79
C PRO A 176 10.49 -10.52 16.54
N GLU A 177 11.11 -10.95 15.41
CA GLU A 177 11.14 -10.14 14.20
C GLU A 177 9.70 -9.84 13.71
N GLY A 178 9.41 -8.56 13.49
CA GLY A 178 8.07 -8.08 13.13
C GLY A 178 8.07 -6.62 12.68
N ILE A 179 6.88 -6.06 12.50
CA ILE A 179 6.71 -4.63 12.27
C ILE A 179 6.63 -3.94 13.63
N SER A 180 7.37 -2.85 13.82
CA SER A 180 7.18 -1.96 14.96
C SER A 180 6.46 -0.69 14.54
N ILE A 181 5.49 -0.29 15.33
CA ILE A 181 4.71 0.95 15.17
C ILE A 181 4.89 1.77 16.45
N THR A 182 5.60 2.87 16.36
CA THR A 182 5.80 3.79 17.49
C THR A 182 4.95 5.03 17.25
N VAL A 183 3.91 5.21 18.04
CA VAL A 183 3.06 6.40 18.03
C VAL A 183 3.65 7.46 18.96
N MET A 184 3.89 8.65 18.44
CA MET A 184 4.30 9.82 19.19
C MET A 184 3.19 10.87 19.14
N PRO A 185 2.35 10.98 20.17
CA PRO A 185 1.16 11.82 20.15
C PRO A 185 1.46 13.27 19.77
N GLY A 186 0.72 13.77 18.77
CA GLY A 186 0.86 15.13 18.26
C GLY A 186 2.05 15.38 17.33
N THR A 187 2.92 14.39 17.10
CA THR A 187 4.11 14.53 16.25
C THR A 187 4.11 13.58 15.05
N GLY A 188 3.52 12.40 15.18
CA GLY A 188 3.41 11.42 14.12
C GLY A 188 3.72 9.99 14.56
N GLU A 189 4.01 9.15 13.60
CA GLU A 189 4.26 7.72 13.77
C GLU A 189 5.59 7.33 13.11
N MET A 190 6.29 6.35 13.71
CA MET A 190 7.45 5.68 13.12
C MET A 190 7.12 4.21 12.93
N PHE A 191 7.30 3.74 11.71
CA PHE A 191 7.20 2.32 11.35
C PHE A 191 8.61 1.78 11.10
N GLU A 192 8.92 0.65 11.71
CA GLU A 192 10.10 -0.14 11.43
C GLU A 192 9.66 -1.45 10.81
N ILE A 193 10.09 -1.71 9.57
CA ILE A 193 9.63 -2.83 8.77
C ILE A 193 10.83 -3.62 8.25
N PRO A 194 10.98 -4.92 8.58
CA PRO A 194 12.00 -5.75 7.97
C PRO A 194 11.69 -5.99 6.50
N ALA A 195 12.69 -5.91 5.63
CA ALA A 195 12.52 -6.10 4.20
C ALA A 195 13.69 -6.84 3.58
N VAL A 196 13.47 -7.44 2.41
CA VAL A 196 14.53 -7.92 1.51
C VAL A 196 14.67 -6.96 0.33
N THR A 197 15.93 -6.73 -0.06
CA THR A 197 16.32 -5.83 -1.15
C THR A 197 17.35 -6.52 -2.04
N SER A 198 17.75 -5.89 -3.15
CA SER A 198 18.86 -6.38 -4.00
C SER A 198 20.18 -6.48 -3.24
N ASN A 199 20.34 -5.71 -2.17
CA ASN A 199 21.54 -5.71 -1.32
C ASN A 199 21.38 -6.59 -0.08
N GLY A 200 20.38 -7.49 -0.07
CA GLY A 200 20.06 -8.37 1.05
C GLY A 200 19.03 -7.76 2.01
N ARG A 201 19.09 -8.17 3.27
CA ARG A 201 18.14 -7.71 4.29
C ARG A 201 18.39 -6.25 4.69
N ALA A 202 17.31 -5.52 4.83
CA ALA A 202 17.29 -4.13 5.27
C ALA A 202 16.15 -3.89 6.25
N THR A 203 16.24 -2.77 6.97
CA THR A 203 15.13 -2.24 7.77
C THR A 203 14.61 -0.97 7.10
N ILE A 204 13.33 -0.94 6.83
CA ILE A 204 12.64 0.28 6.39
C ILE A 204 12.33 1.10 7.66
N LEU A 205 12.81 2.34 7.70
CA LEU A 205 12.33 3.35 8.63
C LEU A 205 11.36 4.26 7.87
N PHE A 206 10.12 4.28 8.32
CA PHE A 206 9.07 5.05 7.70
C PHE A 206 8.39 5.96 8.72
N ILE A 207 8.52 7.27 8.52
CA ILE A 207 7.90 8.30 9.34
C ILE A 207 6.63 8.82 8.66
N GLU A 208 5.53 8.81 9.39
CA GLU A 208 4.30 9.54 9.11
C GLU A 208 4.27 10.79 10.00
N ALA A 209 4.85 11.88 9.51
CA ALA A 209 4.99 13.11 10.30
C ALA A 209 3.72 13.95 10.24
N VAL A 210 3.22 14.38 11.40
CA VAL A 210 2.21 15.44 11.48
C VAL A 210 2.84 16.73 10.93
N PRO A 211 2.23 17.41 9.94
CA PRO A 211 2.76 18.65 9.40
C PRO A 211 3.06 19.69 10.49
N GLY A 212 4.29 20.18 10.56
CA GLY A 212 4.77 21.10 11.59
C GLY A 212 5.11 20.47 12.94
N GLY A 213 4.93 19.16 13.11
CA GLY A 213 5.37 18.42 14.29
C GLY A 213 6.88 18.14 14.32
N ALA A 214 7.38 17.59 15.43
CA ALA A 214 8.82 17.34 15.63
C ALA A 214 9.42 16.38 14.60
N LEU A 215 8.63 15.44 14.06
CA LEU A 215 9.05 14.51 13.00
C LEU A 215 9.04 15.13 11.60
N ASP A 216 8.42 16.28 11.38
CA ASP A 216 8.42 17.01 10.10
C ASP A 216 9.73 17.78 9.90
N ALA A 217 10.86 17.09 10.03
CA ALA A 217 12.19 17.69 10.07
C ALA A 217 12.98 17.55 8.76
N PHE A 218 12.34 17.11 7.67
CA PHE A 218 13.02 16.82 6.40
C PHE A 218 12.84 17.93 5.34
N VAL A 219 12.25 19.04 5.70
CA VAL A 219 12.10 20.19 4.78
C VAL A 219 13.48 20.70 4.38
N GLY A 220 13.73 20.74 3.06
CA GLY A 220 15.01 21.19 2.50
C GLY A 220 16.14 20.16 2.53
N VAL A 221 15.95 18.98 3.10
CA VAL A 221 16.92 17.88 3.06
C VAL A 221 16.98 17.32 1.64
N LYS A 222 18.19 17.29 1.06
CA LYS A 222 18.44 16.83 -0.31
C LYS A 222 19.65 15.89 -0.33
N GLY A 223 19.53 14.83 -1.12
CA GLY A 223 20.59 13.83 -1.29
C GLY A 223 20.56 12.73 -0.22
N PRO A 224 21.18 11.58 -0.55
CA PRO A 224 21.12 10.37 0.30
C PRO A 224 21.83 10.57 1.65
N ASP A 225 23.02 11.18 1.66
CA ASP A 225 23.81 11.36 2.89
C ASP A 225 23.09 12.27 3.89
N ALA A 226 22.62 13.44 3.45
CA ALA A 226 21.89 14.37 4.32
C ALA A 226 20.55 13.76 4.79
N PHE A 227 19.92 12.90 3.99
CA PHE A 227 18.73 12.17 4.38
C PHE A 227 19.04 11.15 5.48
N ALA A 228 20.09 10.35 5.31
CA ALA A 228 20.53 9.34 6.29
C ALA A 228 20.93 9.99 7.61
N GLU A 229 21.73 11.06 7.57
CA GLU A 229 22.13 11.83 8.77
C GLU A 229 20.91 12.41 9.51
N ARG A 230 19.92 12.97 8.77
CA ARG A 230 18.72 13.49 9.37
C ARG A 230 17.86 12.39 10.00
N MET A 231 17.74 11.23 9.32
CA MET A 231 17.00 10.08 9.88
C MET A 231 17.67 9.57 11.16
N LEU A 232 18.98 9.44 11.19
CA LEU A 232 19.72 9.05 12.39
C LEU A 232 19.46 10.03 13.53
N GLY A 233 19.55 11.34 13.29
CA GLY A 233 19.29 12.36 14.31
C GLY A 233 17.86 12.31 14.87
N ILE A 234 16.86 12.01 14.05
CA ILE A 234 15.47 11.81 14.50
C ILE A 234 15.38 10.56 15.38
N VAL A 235 15.99 9.45 14.95
CA VAL A 235 15.96 8.19 15.70
C VAL A 235 16.66 8.36 17.06
N GLU A 236 17.84 8.96 17.10
CA GLU A 236 18.59 9.20 18.34
C GLU A 236 17.84 10.16 19.29
N GLY A 237 17.18 11.17 18.74
CA GLY A 237 16.48 12.18 19.53
C GLY A 237 15.13 11.74 20.08
N HIS A 238 14.42 10.85 19.39
CA HIS A 238 13.03 10.54 19.68
C HIS A 238 12.67 9.07 19.86
N LEU A 239 13.55 8.13 19.42
CA LEU A 239 13.26 6.70 19.31
C LEU A 239 14.38 5.84 19.92
N PRO A 240 14.59 5.93 21.25
CA PRO A 240 15.71 5.29 21.92
C PRO A 240 15.75 3.75 21.74
N GLU A 241 14.60 3.12 21.59
CA GLU A 241 14.47 1.69 21.32
C GLU A 241 15.11 1.29 19.96
N ILE A 242 14.89 2.11 18.92
CA ILE A 242 15.53 1.89 17.61
C ILE A 242 16.99 2.29 17.66
N ALA A 243 17.31 3.44 18.26
CA ALA A 243 18.68 3.95 18.40
C ALA A 243 19.61 2.93 19.07
N GLY A 244 19.15 2.24 20.13
CA GLY A 244 19.90 1.21 20.84
C GLY A 244 20.21 -0.06 20.01
N ARG A 245 19.58 -0.21 18.84
CA ARG A 245 19.80 -1.33 17.92
C ARG A 245 20.61 -0.96 16.66
N ILE A 246 20.96 0.32 16.50
CA ILE A 246 21.78 0.80 15.40
C ILE A 246 23.25 0.48 15.63
N ASP A 247 23.90 -0.11 14.64
CA ASP A 247 25.35 -0.19 14.50
C ASP A 247 25.82 1.04 13.70
N SER A 248 26.30 2.06 14.35
CA SER A 248 26.68 3.34 13.75
C SER A 248 27.74 3.21 12.64
N ALA A 249 28.58 2.15 12.68
CA ALA A 249 29.57 1.89 11.64
C ALA A 249 28.96 1.32 10.34
N LYS A 250 27.72 0.82 10.39
CA LYS A 250 27.03 0.16 9.29
C LYS A 250 25.70 0.83 8.89
N PHE A 251 25.28 1.84 9.66
CA PHE A 251 24.03 2.53 9.37
C PHE A 251 24.17 3.39 8.11
N ALA A 252 23.52 2.97 7.05
CA ALA A 252 23.52 3.67 5.78
C ALA A 252 22.27 3.30 4.98
N LEU A 253 21.85 4.16 4.04
CA LEU A 253 20.91 3.74 2.99
C LEU A 253 21.53 2.59 2.19
N ILE A 254 20.70 1.64 1.76
CA ILE A 254 21.17 0.48 0.97
C ILE A 254 21.69 0.87 -0.41
N ASP A 255 21.22 2.00 -0.95
CA ASP A 255 21.69 2.68 -2.16
C ASP A 255 21.20 4.14 -2.17
N ASP A 256 21.72 4.95 -3.11
CA ASP A 256 21.43 6.38 -3.22
C ASP A 256 19.96 6.71 -3.60
N ASN A 257 19.21 5.72 -4.09
CA ASN A 257 17.81 5.83 -4.49
C ASN A 257 16.84 5.20 -3.46
N ALA A 258 17.36 4.69 -2.36
CA ALA A 258 16.60 3.95 -1.34
C ALA A 258 15.88 4.85 -0.34
N TYR A 259 15.46 6.04 -0.74
CA TYR A 259 14.67 6.93 0.12
C TYR A 259 13.57 7.67 -0.65
N LEU A 260 12.56 8.11 0.08
CA LEU A 260 11.39 8.82 -0.44
C LEU A 260 10.94 9.89 0.56
N GLN A 261 10.60 11.08 0.05
CA GLN A 261 9.84 12.10 0.76
C GLN A 261 8.61 12.44 -0.07
N THR A 262 7.42 12.27 0.49
CA THR A 262 6.15 12.50 -0.22
C THR A 262 5.06 12.90 0.78
N ALA A 263 3.90 13.26 0.25
CA ALA A 263 2.68 13.43 1.01
C ALA A 263 1.50 12.97 0.14
N VAL A 264 0.49 12.41 0.77
CA VAL A 264 -0.68 11.85 0.09
C VAL A 264 -1.94 12.55 0.61
N THR A 265 -2.79 13.02 -0.31
CA THR A 265 -4.16 13.40 0.02
C THR A 265 -5.06 12.23 -0.34
N PRO A 266 -5.63 11.54 0.66
CA PRO A 266 -6.51 10.39 0.41
C PRO A 266 -7.65 10.78 -0.53
N THR A 267 -7.88 9.97 -1.56
CA THR A 267 -8.90 10.25 -2.57
C THR A 267 -9.50 8.94 -3.09
N VAL A 268 -10.80 8.80 -2.96
CA VAL A 268 -11.57 7.70 -3.54
C VAL A 268 -12.33 8.22 -4.75
N ARG A 269 -12.31 7.43 -5.82
CA ARG A 269 -13.01 7.75 -7.07
C ARG A 269 -13.91 6.61 -7.47
N ARG A 270 -15.01 6.92 -8.16
CA ARG A 270 -15.82 5.91 -8.84
C ARG A 270 -14.99 5.33 -9.99
N PRO A 271 -14.70 4.01 -10.00
CA PRO A 271 -13.61 3.46 -10.81
C PRO A 271 -14.02 3.11 -12.26
N TYR A 272 -14.99 3.78 -12.84
CA TYR A 272 -15.43 3.49 -14.21
C TYR A 272 -16.11 4.67 -14.91
N PHE A 273 -15.98 4.70 -16.21
CA PHE A 273 -16.76 5.54 -17.13
C PHE A 273 -16.57 5.05 -18.57
N MET A 274 -17.40 5.55 -19.51
CA MET A 274 -17.27 5.26 -20.93
C MET A 274 -16.52 6.37 -21.66
N GLN A 275 -15.55 5.99 -22.51
CA GLN A 275 -14.80 6.89 -23.40
C GLN A 275 -14.95 6.41 -24.85
N ASN A 276 -15.64 7.20 -25.69
CA ASN A 276 -15.85 6.87 -27.11
C ASN A 276 -16.41 5.45 -27.38
N GLY A 277 -17.27 4.95 -26.49
CA GLY A 277 -17.84 3.61 -26.58
C GLY A 277 -17.01 2.49 -25.95
N THR A 278 -15.80 2.79 -25.44
CA THR A 278 -14.94 1.85 -24.72
C THR A 278 -15.07 2.06 -23.22
N LEU A 279 -15.20 0.98 -22.46
CA LEU A 279 -15.20 1.02 -20.99
C LEU A 279 -13.79 1.29 -20.49
N ILE A 280 -13.67 2.25 -19.56
CA ILE A 280 -12.44 2.54 -18.84
C ILE A 280 -12.68 2.24 -17.37
N LEU A 281 -11.84 1.37 -16.81
CA LEU A 281 -11.86 0.97 -15.41
C LEU A 281 -10.62 1.48 -14.68
N GLY A 282 -10.76 1.82 -13.41
CA GLY A 282 -9.65 2.20 -12.54
C GLY A 282 -9.35 1.12 -11.51
N CYS A 283 -8.07 0.92 -11.16
CA CYS A 283 -7.66 -0.06 -10.14
C CYS A 283 -6.46 0.43 -9.34
N GLY A 284 -6.43 0.15 -8.05
CA GLY A 284 -5.36 0.56 -7.14
C GLY A 284 -5.35 2.06 -6.84
N ASP A 285 -4.17 2.62 -6.56
CA ASP A 285 -4.01 4.02 -6.10
C ASP A 285 -4.50 5.08 -7.10
N SER A 286 -4.68 4.74 -8.37
CA SER A 286 -5.28 5.66 -9.35
C SER A 286 -6.71 6.08 -8.98
N VAL A 287 -7.45 5.20 -8.28
CA VAL A 287 -8.84 5.44 -7.88
C VAL A 287 -9.10 5.26 -6.39
N PHE A 288 -8.28 4.49 -5.67
CA PHE A 288 -8.44 4.16 -4.24
C PHE A 288 -7.18 4.56 -3.45
N LEU A 289 -6.82 5.84 -3.54
CA LEU A 289 -5.63 6.37 -2.88
C LEU A 289 -5.91 6.60 -1.40
N ALA A 290 -5.24 5.84 -0.53
CA ALA A 290 -5.30 5.99 0.92
C ALA A 290 -4.00 6.59 1.48
N ASP A 291 -4.07 7.17 2.68
CA ASP A 291 -2.89 7.49 3.47
C ASP A 291 -2.16 6.19 3.83
N PRO A 292 -0.83 6.11 3.78
CA PRO A 292 -0.11 4.86 4.03
C PRO A 292 -0.03 4.44 5.51
N ILE A 293 -0.55 5.23 6.45
CA ILE A 293 -0.48 5.00 7.92
C ILE A 293 -0.94 3.60 8.36
N THR A 294 -1.86 2.96 7.63
CA THR A 294 -2.32 1.60 7.93
C THR A 294 -1.68 0.53 7.05
N GLY A 295 -0.77 0.90 6.15
CA GLY A 295 -0.08 -0.03 5.25
C GLY A 295 -1.00 -0.74 4.24
N GLN A 296 -2.19 -0.19 3.95
CA GLN A 296 -3.21 -0.88 3.15
C GLN A 296 -3.13 -0.64 1.64
N GLY A 297 -2.30 0.27 1.14
CA GLY A 297 -2.29 0.62 -0.29
C GLY A 297 -2.13 -0.59 -1.22
N CYS A 298 -1.08 -1.40 -1.04
CA CYS A 298 -0.84 -2.60 -1.87
C CYS A 298 -1.89 -3.70 -1.63
N ASN A 299 -2.38 -3.85 -0.40
CA ASN A 299 -3.38 -4.85 -0.03
C ASN A 299 -4.75 -4.52 -0.66
N THR A 300 -5.12 -3.24 -0.66
CA THR A 300 -6.32 -2.71 -1.32
C THR A 300 -6.22 -2.85 -2.85
N ALA A 301 -5.05 -2.52 -3.42
CA ALA A 301 -4.80 -2.68 -4.84
C ALA A 301 -4.94 -4.15 -5.28
N SER A 302 -4.41 -5.08 -4.49
CA SER A 302 -4.53 -6.52 -4.71
C SER A 302 -5.99 -7.01 -4.61
N TYR A 303 -6.73 -6.52 -3.61
CA TYR A 303 -8.15 -6.85 -3.47
C TYR A 303 -8.97 -6.34 -4.66
N ALA A 304 -8.78 -5.09 -5.03
CA ALA A 304 -9.49 -4.49 -6.15
C ALA A 304 -9.16 -5.19 -7.49
N ALA A 305 -7.91 -5.59 -7.69
CA ALA A 305 -7.49 -6.35 -8.87
C ALA A 305 -8.18 -7.73 -8.95
N GLU A 306 -8.31 -8.45 -7.82
CA GLU A 306 -9.05 -9.70 -7.75
C GLU A 306 -10.53 -9.50 -8.10
N GLN A 307 -11.20 -8.49 -7.50
CA GLN A 307 -12.61 -8.22 -7.79
C GLN A 307 -12.84 -7.81 -9.24
N LEU A 308 -11.90 -7.05 -9.82
CA LEU A 308 -11.97 -6.66 -11.23
C LEU A 308 -11.81 -7.88 -12.15
N TYR A 309 -10.81 -8.73 -11.91
CA TYR A 309 -10.62 -9.97 -12.65
C TYR A 309 -11.87 -10.86 -12.62
N GLU A 310 -12.42 -11.13 -11.43
CA GLU A 310 -13.62 -11.95 -11.29
C GLU A 310 -14.83 -11.36 -12.02
N THR A 311 -14.98 -10.02 -11.99
CA THR A 311 -16.05 -9.33 -12.72
C THR A 311 -15.88 -9.50 -14.24
N LEU A 312 -14.67 -9.27 -14.76
CA LEU A 312 -14.40 -9.41 -16.19
C LEU A 312 -14.57 -10.85 -16.67
N LEU A 313 -14.14 -11.83 -15.89
CA LEU A 313 -14.29 -13.25 -16.21
C LEU A 313 -15.78 -13.66 -16.25
N ALA A 314 -16.58 -13.21 -15.29
CA ALA A 314 -18.02 -13.47 -15.26
C ALA A 314 -18.78 -12.89 -16.48
N HIS A 315 -18.22 -11.87 -17.12
CA HIS A 315 -18.80 -11.17 -18.27
C HIS A 315 -17.92 -11.27 -19.54
N ALA A 316 -17.11 -12.33 -19.67
CA ALA A 316 -16.19 -12.47 -20.80
C ALA A 316 -16.88 -12.44 -22.16
N ASP A 317 -18.11 -12.96 -22.26
CA ASP A 317 -18.92 -13.03 -23.49
C ASP A 317 -19.94 -11.88 -23.63
N ALA A 318 -20.12 -11.05 -22.59
CA ALA A 318 -21.08 -9.93 -22.61
C ALA A 318 -20.47 -8.67 -23.25
N ASP A 319 -21.30 -7.73 -23.69
CA ASP A 319 -20.80 -6.40 -24.07
C ASP A 319 -20.28 -5.67 -22.84
N TRP A 320 -19.09 -5.06 -22.96
CA TRP A 320 -18.48 -4.33 -21.87
C TRP A 320 -18.93 -2.87 -21.85
N ASP A 321 -19.88 -2.59 -20.99
CA ASP A 321 -20.49 -1.26 -20.79
C ASP A 321 -20.41 -0.80 -19.32
N GLU A 322 -21.08 0.29 -18.99
CA GLU A 322 -21.12 0.84 -17.63
C GLU A 322 -21.66 -0.13 -16.57
N SER A 323 -22.46 -1.13 -16.94
CA SER A 323 -23.02 -2.09 -15.98
C SER A 323 -21.92 -2.95 -15.37
N ILE A 324 -20.90 -3.31 -16.15
CA ILE A 324 -19.69 -4.03 -15.68
C ILE A 324 -18.91 -3.18 -14.66
N GLY A 325 -18.72 -1.90 -14.99
CA GLY A 325 -18.06 -0.96 -14.07
C GLY A 325 -18.85 -0.75 -12.79
N SER A 326 -20.18 -0.68 -12.88
CA SER A 326 -21.05 -0.58 -11.73
C SER A 326 -21.01 -1.84 -10.85
N GLU A 327 -20.99 -3.04 -11.46
CA GLU A 327 -20.85 -4.29 -10.73
C GLU A 327 -19.50 -4.36 -10.01
N TYR A 328 -18.39 -4.06 -10.70
CA TYR A 328 -17.07 -3.99 -10.09
C TYR A 328 -17.05 -3.03 -8.88
N TRP A 329 -17.64 -1.83 -9.03
CA TRP A 329 -17.75 -0.87 -7.94
C TRP A 329 -18.59 -1.42 -6.77
N ASN A 330 -19.75 -2.01 -7.03
CA ASN A 330 -20.60 -2.58 -6.01
C ASN A 330 -19.91 -3.71 -5.22
N ARG A 331 -19.04 -4.49 -5.85
CA ARG A 331 -18.24 -5.54 -5.21
C ARG A 331 -17.10 -4.98 -4.36
N THR A 332 -16.49 -3.87 -4.77
CA THR A 332 -15.30 -3.32 -4.10
C THR A 332 -15.64 -2.26 -3.06
N GLN A 333 -16.66 -1.46 -3.29
CA GLN A 333 -17.01 -0.28 -2.48
C GLN A 333 -17.11 -0.55 -0.97
N PRO A 334 -17.72 -1.65 -0.48
CA PRO A 334 -17.78 -1.90 0.96
C PRO A 334 -16.41 -2.06 1.62
N TYR A 335 -15.48 -2.75 0.94
CA TYR A 335 -14.11 -2.91 1.41
C TYR A 335 -13.32 -1.60 1.33
N ILE A 336 -13.43 -0.90 0.20
CA ILE A 336 -12.79 0.41 0.00
C ILE A 336 -13.24 1.41 1.06
N LYS A 337 -14.54 1.44 1.37
CA LYS A 337 -15.09 2.26 2.45
C LYS A 337 -14.44 1.90 3.79
N ALA A 338 -14.41 0.63 4.14
CA ALA A 338 -13.85 0.18 5.42
C ALA A 338 -12.37 0.58 5.56
N VAL A 339 -11.54 0.33 4.53
CA VAL A 339 -10.13 0.75 4.53
C VAL A 339 -10.00 2.27 4.64
N THR A 340 -10.73 3.01 3.83
CA THR A 340 -10.62 4.47 3.75
C THR A 340 -11.03 5.13 5.07
N GLU A 341 -12.17 4.77 5.64
CA GLU A 341 -12.66 5.37 6.87
C GLU A 341 -11.77 5.00 8.07
N TRP A 342 -11.33 3.74 8.18
CA TRP A 342 -10.36 3.35 9.21
C TRP A 342 -9.04 4.12 9.07
N THR A 343 -8.46 4.15 7.86
CA THR A 343 -7.19 4.84 7.59
C THR A 343 -7.30 6.33 7.89
N ASN A 344 -8.39 6.97 7.47
CA ASN A 344 -8.64 8.38 7.76
C ASN A 344 -8.77 8.64 9.28
N ALA A 345 -9.45 7.75 10.02
CA ALA A 345 -9.56 7.85 11.47
C ALA A 345 -8.20 7.73 12.18
N MET A 346 -7.30 6.89 11.66
CA MET A 346 -5.95 6.73 12.22
C MET A 346 -5.08 8.00 12.07
N THR A 347 -5.38 8.88 11.13
CA THR A 347 -4.69 10.17 10.98
C THR A 347 -5.22 11.26 11.91
N GLN A 348 -6.29 10.99 12.66
CA GLN A 348 -6.96 11.92 13.56
C GLN A 348 -6.76 11.49 15.03
N PRO A 349 -7.12 12.33 16.01
CA PRO A 349 -7.15 11.91 17.41
C PRO A 349 -8.03 10.66 17.57
N LEU A 350 -7.47 9.62 18.20
CA LEU A 350 -8.17 8.35 18.37
C LEU A 350 -9.44 8.50 19.22
N PRO A 351 -10.55 7.86 18.85
CA PRO A 351 -11.73 7.76 19.70
C PRO A 351 -11.39 7.15 21.07
N GLY A 352 -12.05 7.61 22.14
CA GLY A 352 -11.75 7.18 23.52
C GLY A 352 -11.82 5.65 23.69
N HIS A 353 -12.84 4.99 23.12
CA HIS A 353 -12.97 3.52 23.18
C HIS A 353 -11.84 2.77 22.46
N ILE A 354 -11.24 3.36 21.39
CA ILE A 354 -10.07 2.76 20.73
C ILE A 354 -8.82 2.95 21.58
N ALA A 355 -8.65 4.12 22.21
CA ALA A 355 -7.55 4.34 23.14
C ALA A 355 -7.63 3.36 24.33
N GLU A 356 -8.83 3.15 24.89
CA GLU A 356 -9.07 2.15 25.96
C GLU A 356 -8.74 0.73 25.47
N LEU A 357 -9.14 0.37 24.25
CA LEU A 357 -8.85 -0.96 23.66
C LEU A 357 -7.34 -1.17 23.49
N LEU A 358 -6.58 -0.16 23.06
CA LEU A 358 -5.12 -0.21 22.97
C LEU A 358 -4.47 -0.41 24.34
N MET A 359 -5.01 0.26 25.38
CA MET A 359 -4.52 0.10 26.76
C MET A 359 -4.87 -1.28 27.31
N GLN A 360 -6.04 -1.84 26.99
CA GLN A 360 -6.43 -3.21 27.35
C GLN A 360 -5.48 -4.24 26.72
N ALA A 361 -5.06 -4.04 25.47
CA ALA A 361 -4.14 -4.93 24.77
C ALA A 361 -2.78 -5.07 25.50
N ALA A 362 -2.39 -4.09 26.29
CA ALA A 362 -1.15 -4.17 27.10
C ALA A 362 -1.22 -5.26 28.19
N ALA A 363 -2.43 -5.65 28.61
CA ALA A 363 -2.65 -6.65 29.66
C ALA A 363 -3.35 -7.93 29.15
N ASP A 364 -3.88 -7.91 27.91
CA ASP A 364 -4.64 -9.01 27.34
C ASP A 364 -4.14 -9.35 25.93
N GLN A 365 -3.47 -10.52 25.81
CA GLN A 365 -2.89 -10.98 24.54
C GLN A 365 -3.94 -11.19 23.45
N ASN A 366 -5.14 -11.66 23.79
CA ASN A 366 -6.21 -11.86 22.79
C ASN A 366 -6.64 -10.51 22.17
N THR A 367 -6.67 -9.45 22.96
CA THR A 367 -6.94 -8.11 22.47
C THR A 367 -5.78 -7.58 21.63
N ALA A 368 -4.53 -7.83 22.02
CA ALA A 368 -3.36 -7.49 21.23
C ALA A 368 -3.35 -8.17 19.85
N ASP A 369 -3.66 -9.46 19.80
CA ASP A 369 -3.72 -10.25 18.57
C ASP A 369 -4.89 -9.77 17.68
N ARG A 370 -6.05 -9.46 18.26
CA ARG A 370 -7.17 -8.89 17.52
C ARG A 370 -6.82 -7.55 16.86
N ILE A 371 -6.07 -6.69 17.55
CA ILE A 371 -5.60 -5.42 16.97
C ILE A 371 -4.56 -5.65 15.87
N ALA A 372 -3.64 -6.58 16.04
CA ALA A 372 -2.71 -6.97 14.98
C ALA A 372 -3.46 -7.50 13.73
N HIS A 373 -4.53 -8.26 13.94
CA HIS A 373 -5.35 -8.80 12.86
C HIS A 373 -6.09 -7.71 12.03
N TRP A 374 -6.27 -6.49 12.54
CA TRP A 374 -6.84 -5.38 11.75
C TRP A 374 -6.06 -5.09 10.47
N PHE A 375 -4.75 -5.35 10.48
CA PHE A 375 -3.89 -5.15 9.30
C PHE A 375 -4.10 -6.24 8.24
N GLU A 376 -4.56 -7.42 8.62
CA GLU A 376 -4.93 -8.51 7.71
C GLU A 376 -6.39 -8.38 7.24
N ASP A 377 -7.28 -7.87 8.10
CA ASP A 377 -8.70 -7.64 7.82
C ASP A 377 -9.14 -6.23 8.26
N PRO A 378 -8.99 -5.22 7.37
CA PRO A 378 -9.41 -3.86 7.64
C PRO A 378 -10.90 -3.69 7.96
N THR A 379 -11.74 -4.66 7.58
CA THR A 379 -13.17 -4.59 7.88
C THR A 379 -13.44 -4.78 9.37
N GLN A 380 -12.61 -5.54 10.08
CA GLN A 380 -12.68 -5.66 11.54
C GLN A 380 -12.20 -4.38 12.25
N ALA A 381 -11.16 -3.72 11.70
CA ALA A 381 -10.75 -2.42 12.20
C ALA A 381 -11.90 -1.41 12.07
N TYR A 382 -12.50 -1.31 10.89
CA TYR A 382 -13.66 -0.46 10.64
C TYR A 382 -14.79 -0.71 11.63
N ARG A 383 -15.18 -1.95 11.84
CA ARG A 383 -16.23 -2.32 12.82
C ARG A 383 -15.86 -1.89 14.23
N SER A 384 -14.61 -2.07 14.62
CA SER A 384 -14.12 -1.66 15.94
C SER A 384 -14.20 -0.16 16.14
N PHE A 385 -13.92 0.64 15.10
CA PHE A 385 -13.95 2.10 15.16
C PHE A 385 -15.38 2.67 15.12
N PHE A 386 -16.30 2.07 14.36
CA PHE A 386 -17.56 2.72 13.97
C PHE A 386 -18.83 1.97 14.36
N GLU A 387 -18.80 0.64 14.58
CA GLU A 387 -20.02 -0.15 14.81
C GLU A 387 -20.24 -0.58 16.27
N GLN A 388 -19.23 -0.60 17.12
CA GLN A 388 -19.34 -1.11 18.50
C GLN A 388 -20.12 -0.20 19.48
N HIS A 389 -20.53 1.01 19.08
CA HIS A 389 -21.30 1.91 19.95
C HIS A 389 -22.81 1.62 20.02
N ASN A 390 -23.34 0.63 19.29
CA ASN A 390 -24.76 0.25 19.34
C ASN A 390 -25.10 -0.89 20.28
N SER A 391 -24.13 -1.42 21.03
CA SER A 391 -24.41 -2.44 22.06
C SER A 391 -24.71 -1.77 23.38
N GLN A 392 -25.99 -1.64 23.74
CA GLN A 392 -26.42 -1.23 25.07
C GLN A 392 -25.85 -2.16 26.14
N PRO A 393 -25.53 -1.64 27.34
CA PRO A 393 -25.13 -2.50 28.45
C PRO A 393 -26.26 -3.46 28.81
N PHE A 394 -25.90 -4.72 29.02
CA PHE A 394 -26.81 -5.71 29.55
C PHE A 394 -27.40 -5.20 30.88
N PRO A 395 -28.73 -5.25 31.09
CA PRO A 395 -29.28 -5.04 32.40
C PRO A 395 -28.88 -6.19 33.31
N HIS A 396 -28.58 -5.87 34.59
CA HIS A 396 -28.09 -6.69 35.66
C HIS A 396 -28.92 -7.96 35.92
#